data_a898888b0fda5a6aca40be4418404709
#
_entry.id   a898888b0fda5a6aca40be4418404709
#
_cell.length_a   1.000
_cell.length_b   1.000
_cell.length_c   1.000
_cell.angle_alpha   90.00
_cell.angle_beta   90.00
_cell.angle_gamma   90.00
#
_symmetry.space_group_name_H-M   'P 1'
#
loop_
_entity.id
_entity.type
_entity.pdbx_description
1 polymer ?
#
loop_
_entity_poly.entity_id
_entity_poly.type
_entity_poly.pdbx_seq_one_letter_code
_entity_poly.pdbx_strand_id
1 'polypeptide(L)'
;MEKSYDCFAEYGLHGTGIRALAKHCGCTSNMLYTYFENLDDLIIQSTEYCMTKVEDDFMAKAPTDVEDLWRFIDEIPYWTAKKHGKKYRLMYQVYTHPKYREYGQKFFKGVDERYTEYAKSLEGKLGIPYEKITPLIFILIRACVHYALFEDEFYLKSQIEVLKETLELFVMKYNPKFKEATK
;
A
#
# COMPACT_ATOMS: atom_id res chain seq x y z
N MET A 1 7.71 5.45 -17.24
CA MET A 1 7.61 4.52 -16.11
C MET A 1 6.22 3.89 -16.00
N GLU A 2 5.13 4.65 -15.88
CA GLU A 2 3.77 4.09 -15.70
C GLU A 2 3.36 3.11 -16.80
N LYS A 3 3.48 3.48 -18.08
CA LYS A 3 3.24 2.58 -19.22
C LYS A 3 4.10 1.32 -19.21
N SER A 4 5.34 1.41 -18.71
CA SER A 4 6.22 0.25 -18.59
C SER A 4 5.71 -0.71 -17.51
N TYR A 5 5.26 -0.15 -16.39
CA TYR A 5 4.67 -0.93 -15.32
C TYR A 5 3.37 -1.60 -15.75
N ASP A 6 2.50 -0.88 -16.47
CA ASP A 6 1.25 -1.43 -17.01
C ASP A 6 1.52 -2.58 -18.00
N CYS A 7 2.56 -2.45 -18.83
CA CYS A 7 2.99 -3.51 -19.73
C CYS A 7 3.43 -4.78 -18.98
N PHE A 8 4.24 -4.63 -17.92
CA PHE A 8 4.62 -5.75 -17.08
C PHE A 8 3.42 -6.37 -16.33
N ALA A 9 2.48 -5.54 -15.88
CA ALA A 9 1.26 -6.01 -15.20
C ALA A 9 0.34 -6.80 -16.14
N GLU A 10 0.34 -6.48 -17.42
CA GLU A 10 -0.49 -7.13 -18.45
C GLU A 10 0.16 -8.42 -18.98
N TYR A 11 1.44 -8.38 -19.32
CA TYR A 11 2.14 -9.46 -20.02
C TYR A 11 3.09 -10.29 -19.14
N GLY A 12 3.29 -9.87 -17.88
CA GLY A 12 4.22 -10.50 -16.94
C GLY A 12 5.68 -10.10 -17.14
N LEU A 13 6.49 -10.27 -16.11
CA LEU A 13 7.92 -9.92 -16.12
C LEU A 13 8.72 -10.76 -17.12
N HIS A 14 8.46 -12.07 -17.20
CA HIS A 14 9.22 -12.99 -18.03
C HIS A 14 8.83 -12.94 -19.52
N GLY A 15 7.66 -12.44 -19.85
CA GLY A 15 7.18 -12.32 -21.24
C GLY A 15 7.51 -10.99 -21.90
N THR A 16 8.02 -10.02 -21.17
CA THR A 16 8.15 -8.63 -21.61
C THR A 16 9.60 -8.27 -21.83
N GLY A 17 10.10 -8.44 -23.04
CA GLY A 17 11.43 -7.94 -23.43
C GLY A 17 11.40 -6.47 -23.80
N ILE A 18 12.61 -5.83 -23.86
CA ILE A 18 12.77 -4.38 -24.12
C ILE A 18 12.07 -3.90 -25.41
N ARG A 19 12.02 -4.75 -26.46
CA ARG A 19 11.38 -4.41 -27.75
C ARG A 19 9.85 -4.34 -27.60
N ALA A 20 9.24 -5.31 -26.90
CA ALA A 20 7.81 -5.33 -26.62
C ALA A 20 7.42 -4.12 -25.78
N LEU A 21 8.23 -3.83 -24.76
CA LEU A 21 8.07 -2.69 -23.88
C LEU A 21 8.13 -1.36 -24.64
N ALA A 22 9.15 -1.16 -25.48
CA ALA A 22 9.29 0.03 -26.29
C ALA A 22 8.07 0.24 -27.19
N LYS A 23 7.58 -0.82 -27.84
CA LYS A 23 6.36 -0.78 -28.65
C LYS A 23 5.14 -0.37 -27.81
N HIS A 24 4.95 -0.97 -26.64
CA HIS A 24 3.85 -0.64 -25.75
C HIS A 24 3.91 0.81 -25.24
N CYS A 25 5.10 1.30 -24.95
CA CYS A 25 5.33 2.68 -24.50
C CYS A 25 5.21 3.71 -25.64
N GLY A 26 5.21 3.29 -26.91
CA GLY A 26 5.21 4.17 -28.07
C GLY A 26 6.56 4.85 -28.30
N CYS A 27 7.67 4.18 -27.99
CA CYS A 27 9.02 4.68 -28.13
C CYS A 27 9.96 3.63 -28.76
N THR A 28 11.23 3.99 -28.96
CA THR A 28 12.26 3.04 -29.43
C THR A 28 13.00 2.38 -28.27
N SER A 29 13.59 1.20 -28.49
CA SER A 29 14.44 0.56 -27.48
C SER A 29 15.63 1.44 -27.10
N ASN A 30 16.23 2.15 -28.06
CA ASN A 30 17.33 3.07 -27.79
C ASN A 30 16.90 4.20 -26.86
N MET A 31 15.69 4.70 -27.01
CA MET A 31 15.15 5.74 -26.12
C MET A 31 15.03 5.22 -24.68
N LEU A 32 14.59 3.95 -24.47
CA LEU A 32 14.56 3.36 -23.14
C LEU A 32 15.97 3.27 -22.54
N TYR A 33 16.97 2.82 -23.30
CA TYR A 33 18.36 2.76 -22.83
C TYR A 33 19.03 4.11 -22.58
N THR A 34 18.43 5.22 -23.03
CA THR A 34 18.89 6.55 -22.65
C THR A 34 18.57 6.88 -21.17
N TYR A 35 17.51 6.30 -20.64
CA TYR A 35 17.01 6.59 -19.27
C TYR A 35 17.27 5.44 -18.29
N PHE A 36 17.45 4.22 -18.77
CA PHE A 36 17.59 3.02 -17.95
C PHE A 36 18.82 2.22 -18.40
N GLU A 37 19.64 1.79 -17.46
CA GLU A 37 20.85 1.04 -17.76
C GLU A 37 20.57 -0.30 -18.46
N ASN A 38 19.50 -0.95 -18.02
CA ASN A 38 19.06 -2.25 -18.53
C ASN A 38 17.59 -2.51 -18.17
N LEU A 39 17.08 -3.68 -18.55
CA LEU A 39 15.69 -4.06 -18.28
C LEU A 39 15.39 -4.17 -16.77
N ASP A 40 16.34 -4.64 -15.97
CA ASP A 40 16.16 -4.76 -14.52
C ASP A 40 16.01 -3.39 -13.85
N ASP A 41 16.87 -2.46 -14.23
CA ASP A 41 16.81 -1.08 -13.76
C ASP A 41 15.45 -0.45 -14.10
N LEU A 42 14.94 -0.69 -15.30
CA LEU A 42 13.61 -0.22 -15.70
C LEU A 42 12.50 -0.89 -14.87
N ILE A 43 12.58 -2.19 -14.59
CA ILE A 43 11.62 -2.91 -13.74
C ILE A 43 11.60 -2.30 -12.35
N ILE A 44 12.77 -2.09 -11.74
CA ILE A 44 12.90 -1.55 -10.38
C ILE A 44 12.34 -0.14 -10.31
N GLN A 45 12.84 0.78 -11.16
CA GLN A 45 12.43 2.18 -11.15
C GLN A 45 10.94 2.36 -11.46
N SER A 46 10.38 1.60 -12.42
CA SER A 46 8.95 1.68 -12.74
C SER A 46 8.09 1.12 -11.62
N THR A 47 8.54 0.08 -10.92
CA THR A 47 7.83 -0.49 -9.76
C THR A 47 7.82 0.50 -8.60
N GLU A 48 8.98 1.06 -8.24
CA GLU A 48 9.09 2.05 -7.17
C GLU A 48 8.22 3.28 -7.46
N TYR A 49 8.31 3.82 -8.67
CA TYR A 49 7.49 4.97 -9.11
C TYR A 49 5.99 4.70 -9.00
N CYS A 50 5.52 3.54 -9.46
CA CYS A 50 4.10 3.21 -9.43
C CYS A 50 3.62 2.91 -8.01
N MET A 51 4.45 2.29 -7.19
CA MET A 51 4.10 2.01 -5.80
C MET A 51 4.10 3.26 -4.94
N THR A 52 5.02 4.20 -5.18
CA THR A 52 4.96 5.52 -4.53
C THR A 52 3.63 6.23 -4.84
N LYS A 53 3.16 6.19 -6.10
CA LYS A 53 1.84 6.74 -6.44
C LYS A 53 0.68 6.02 -5.77
N VAL A 54 0.76 4.70 -5.60
CA VAL A 54 -0.26 3.94 -4.86
C VAL A 54 -0.31 4.39 -3.41
N GLU A 55 0.86 4.57 -2.78
CA GLU A 55 0.97 5.07 -1.41
C GLU A 55 0.47 6.52 -1.30
N ASP A 56 0.78 7.39 -2.25
CA ASP A 56 0.26 8.76 -2.29
C ASP A 56 -1.26 8.80 -2.39
N ASP A 57 -1.82 7.97 -3.26
CA ASP A 57 -3.28 7.84 -3.41
C ASP A 57 -3.96 7.32 -2.14
N PHE A 58 -3.34 6.36 -1.44
CA PHE A 58 -3.83 5.84 -0.16
C PHE A 58 -3.77 6.93 0.91
N MET A 59 -2.64 7.61 1.05
CA MET A 59 -2.47 8.69 2.02
C MET A 59 -3.40 9.87 1.76
N ALA A 60 -3.67 10.20 0.50
CA ALA A 60 -4.64 11.24 0.14
C ALA A 60 -6.08 10.91 0.56
N LYS A 61 -6.39 9.62 0.78
CA LYS A 61 -7.68 9.15 1.28
C LYS A 61 -7.71 8.95 2.80
N ALA A 62 -6.54 8.87 3.41
CA ALA A 62 -6.43 8.63 4.85
C ALA A 62 -7.14 9.76 5.63
N PRO A 63 -8.04 9.43 6.57
CA PRO A 63 -8.83 10.42 7.28
C PRO A 63 -7.96 11.27 8.20
N THR A 64 -8.29 12.54 8.28
CA THR A 64 -7.70 13.46 9.25
C THR A 64 -8.52 13.54 10.54
N ASP A 65 -9.77 13.09 10.50
CA ASP A 65 -10.71 13.14 11.61
C ASP A 65 -11.20 11.76 12.02
N VAL A 66 -11.47 11.61 13.33
CA VAL A 66 -11.89 10.33 13.93
C VAL A 66 -13.25 9.86 13.41
N GLU A 67 -14.16 10.81 13.11
CA GLU A 67 -15.50 10.52 12.62
C GLU A 67 -15.50 9.79 11.27
N ASP A 68 -14.53 10.13 10.41
CA ASP A 68 -14.36 9.49 9.10
C ASP A 68 -13.58 8.18 9.15
N LEU A 69 -12.91 7.88 10.27
CA LEU A 69 -12.01 6.73 10.38
C LEU A 69 -12.74 5.39 10.19
N TRP A 70 -13.90 5.22 10.81
CA TRP A 70 -14.68 3.98 10.74
C TRP A 70 -15.16 3.68 9.31
N ARG A 71 -15.68 4.70 8.65
CA ARG A 71 -16.09 4.59 7.24
C ARG A 71 -14.89 4.29 6.34
N PHE A 72 -13.76 4.96 6.58
CA PHE A 72 -12.54 4.71 5.84
C PHE A 72 -12.07 3.26 5.97
N ILE A 73 -12.05 2.69 7.18
CA ILE A 73 -11.66 1.30 7.42
C ILE A 73 -12.54 0.33 6.62
N ASP A 74 -13.84 0.60 6.50
CA ASP A 74 -14.77 -0.26 5.76
C ASP A 74 -14.61 -0.13 4.23
N GLU A 75 -14.37 1.07 3.73
CA GLU A 75 -14.41 1.37 2.29
C GLU A 75 -13.05 1.20 1.59
N ILE A 76 -11.95 1.47 2.30
CA ILE A 76 -10.62 1.53 1.70
C ILE A 76 -10.16 0.23 1.06
N PRO A 77 -10.47 -0.98 1.58
CA PRO A 77 -10.08 -2.22 0.94
C PRO A 77 -10.68 -2.39 -0.47
N TYR A 78 -11.96 -2.09 -0.62
CA TYR A 78 -12.65 -2.20 -1.90
C TYR A 78 -12.15 -1.17 -2.92
N TRP A 79 -11.97 0.07 -2.47
CA TRP A 79 -11.40 1.13 -3.29
C TRP A 79 -9.97 0.77 -3.76
N THR A 80 -9.14 0.27 -2.85
CA THR A 80 -7.76 -0.15 -3.12
C THR A 80 -7.72 -1.29 -4.14
N ALA A 81 -8.53 -2.33 -3.95
CA ALA A 81 -8.61 -3.46 -4.87
C ALA A 81 -9.04 -3.02 -6.28
N LYS A 82 -10.08 -2.20 -6.37
CA LYS A 82 -10.59 -1.68 -7.64
C LYS A 82 -9.57 -0.82 -8.38
N LYS A 83 -8.88 0.08 -7.68
CA LYS A 83 -7.97 1.05 -8.29
C LYS A 83 -6.57 0.48 -8.54
N HIS A 84 -6.06 -0.34 -7.62
CA HIS A 84 -4.65 -0.73 -7.56
C HIS A 84 -4.38 -2.24 -7.58
N GLY A 85 -5.40 -3.10 -7.66
CA GLY A 85 -5.22 -4.56 -7.56
C GLY A 85 -4.19 -5.14 -8.53
N LYS A 86 -4.18 -4.71 -9.81
CA LYS A 86 -3.17 -5.13 -10.78
C LYS A 86 -1.74 -4.69 -10.39
N LYS A 87 -1.60 -3.49 -9.80
CA LYS A 87 -0.32 -2.94 -9.39
C LYS A 87 0.27 -3.74 -8.22
N TYR A 88 -0.54 -4.13 -7.26
CA TYR A 88 -0.11 -4.98 -6.14
C TYR A 88 0.38 -6.36 -6.59
N ARG A 89 -0.29 -7.00 -7.56
CA ARG A 89 0.17 -8.29 -8.10
C ARG A 89 1.57 -8.19 -8.68
N LEU A 90 1.84 -7.18 -9.49
CA LEU A 90 3.17 -6.98 -10.06
C LEU A 90 4.20 -6.62 -9.00
N MET A 91 3.86 -5.74 -8.05
CA MET A 91 4.74 -5.40 -6.92
C MET A 91 5.21 -6.66 -6.18
N TYR A 92 4.28 -7.57 -5.85
CA TYR A 92 4.66 -8.81 -5.19
C TYR A 92 5.59 -9.67 -6.03
N GLN A 93 5.33 -9.79 -7.34
CA GLN A 93 6.23 -10.52 -8.25
C GLN A 93 7.64 -9.93 -8.29
N VAL A 94 7.76 -8.60 -8.30
CA VAL A 94 9.04 -7.90 -8.32
C VAL A 94 9.72 -8.00 -6.95
N TYR A 95 9.09 -7.53 -5.89
CA TYR A 95 9.73 -7.37 -4.58
C TYR A 95 9.94 -8.67 -3.81
N THR A 96 9.29 -9.77 -4.19
CA THR A 96 9.56 -11.11 -3.65
C THR A 96 10.57 -11.90 -4.49
N HIS A 97 10.87 -11.44 -5.71
CA HIS A 97 11.88 -12.09 -6.54
C HIS A 97 13.27 -11.92 -5.92
N PRO A 98 14.09 -12.99 -5.80
CA PRO A 98 15.40 -12.93 -5.14
C PRO A 98 16.31 -11.81 -5.65
N LYS A 99 16.26 -11.54 -6.96
CA LYS A 99 17.08 -10.51 -7.62
C LYS A 99 16.75 -9.09 -7.19
N TYR A 100 15.48 -8.81 -6.81
CA TYR A 100 14.99 -7.46 -6.52
C TYR A 100 14.60 -7.27 -5.05
N ARG A 101 14.80 -8.28 -4.22
CA ARG A 101 14.36 -8.30 -2.82
C ARG A 101 14.85 -7.11 -1.99
N GLU A 102 16.10 -6.70 -2.19
CA GLU A 102 16.70 -5.58 -1.45
C GLU A 102 15.99 -4.26 -1.75
N TYR A 103 15.55 -4.04 -3.00
CA TYR A 103 14.77 -2.86 -3.37
C TYR A 103 13.40 -2.86 -2.69
N GLY A 104 12.75 -4.01 -2.61
CA GLY A 104 11.49 -4.16 -1.86
C GLY A 104 11.67 -3.86 -0.38
N GLN A 105 12.72 -4.36 0.25
CA GLN A 105 13.02 -4.08 1.67
C GLN A 105 13.26 -2.59 1.91
N LYS A 106 14.01 -1.92 1.03
CA LYS A 106 14.25 -0.48 1.10
C LYS A 106 12.95 0.32 0.95
N PHE A 107 12.13 -0.06 -0.04
CA PHE A 107 10.82 0.57 -0.27
C PHE A 107 9.92 0.47 0.98
N PHE A 108 9.76 -0.73 1.54
CA PHE A 108 8.90 -0.93 2.71
C PHE A 108 9.41 -0.22 3.96
N LYS A 109 10.72 -0.03 4.11
CA LYS A 109 11.26 0.79 5.20
C LYS A 109 10.78 2.25 5.10
N GLY A 110 10.77 2.84 3.91
CA GLY A 110 10.22 4.18 3.69
C GLY A 110 8.72 4.26 3.93
N VAL A 111 7.99 3.20 3.57
CA VAL A 111 6.55 3.06 3.86
C VAL A 111 6.30 3.02 5.37
N ASP A 112 7.08 2.26 6.13
CA ASP A 112 6.97 2.16 7.59
C ASP A 112 7.18 3.53 8.26
N GLU A 113 8.17 4.30 7.82
CA GLU A 113 8.42 5.66 8.31
C GLU A 113 7.21 6.59 8.03
N ARG A 114 6.67 6.55 6.82
CA ARG A 114 5.53 7.38 6.40
C ARG A 114 4.26 7.09 7.21
N TYR A 115 3.93 5.83 7.44
CA TYR A 115 2.76 5.46 8.22
C TYR A 115 2.94 5.69 9.72
N THR A 116 4.17 5.64 10.20
CA THR A 116 4.49 6.04 11.59
C THR A 116 4.23 7.54 11.78
N GLU A 117 4.62 8.40 10.85
CA GLU A 117 4.32 9.84 10.92
C GLU A 117 2.80 10.10 10.86
N TYR A 118 2.07 9.37 10.03
CA TYR A 118 0.61 9.45 10.02
C TYR A 118 -0.01 9.02 11.35
N ALA A 119 0.47 7.92 11.94
CA ALA A 119 0.01 7.46 13.27
C ALA A 119 0.25 8.51 14.36
N LYS A 120 1.39 9.21 14.35
CA LYS A 120 1.67 10.34 15.25
C LYS A 120 0.66 11.47 15.10
N SER A 121 0.21 11.77 13.88
CA SER A 121 -0.81 12.79 13.64
C SER A 121 -2.19 12.43 14.21
N LEU A 122 -2.47 11.14 14.39
CA LEU A 122 -3.71 10.63 15.00
C LEU A 122 -3.65 10.51 16.51
N GLU A 123 -2.45 10.45 17.12
CA GLU A 123 -2.27 10.23 18.57
C GLU A 123 -3.06 11.22 19.43
N GLY A 124 -2.93 12.51 19.14
CA GLY A 124 -3.63 13.56 19.89
C GLY A 124 -5.15 13.53 19.72
N LYS A 125 -5.64 13.00 18.62
CA LYS A 125 -7.07 12.91 18.29
C LYS A 125 -7.74 11.69 18.91
N LEU A 126 -7.08 10.55 18.84
CA LEU A 126 -7.56 9.27 19.36
C LEU A 126 -7.27 9.11 20.87
N GLY A 127 -6.25 9.81 21.38
CA GLY A 127 -5.72 9.59 22.73
C GLY A 127 -5.01 8.24 22.88
N ILE A 128 -4.61 7.62 21.79
CA ILE A 128 -3.90 6.34 21.74
C ILE A 128 -2.45 6.61 21.37
N PRO A 129 -1.43 6.06 22.07
CA PRO A 129 -0.03 6.19 21.68
C PRO A 129 0.20 5.70 20.24
N TYR A 130 0.99 6.47 19.45
CA TYR A 130 1.20 6.14 18.03
C TYR A 130 1.84 4.75 17.83
N GLU A 131 2.64 4.27 18.78
CA GLU A 131 3.22 2.90 18.76
C GLU A 131 2.15 1.80 18.79
N LYS A 132 0.92 2.13 19.19
CA LYS A 132 -0.24 1.23 19.15
C LYS A 132 -1.08 1.44 17.90
N ILE A 133 -1.09 2.65 17.33
CA ILE A 133 -1.82 2.98 16.10
C ILE A 133 -1.07 2.40 14.88
N THR A 134 0.25 2.56 14.81
CA THR A 134 1.07 2.13 13.65
C THR A 134 0.85 0.66 13.28
N PRO A 135 0.88 -0.33 14.20
CA PRO A 135 0.58 -1.72 13.87
C PRO A 135 -0.83 -1.94 13.31
N LEU A 136 -1.83 -1.18 13.78
CA LEU A 136 -3.21 -1.28 13.28
C LEU A 136 -3.32 -0.78 11.83
N ILE A 137 -2.57 0.28 11.48
CA ILE A 137 -2.47 0.75 10.09
C ILE A 137 -1.89 -0.35 9.20
N PHE A 138 -0.84 -1.04 9.64
CA PHE A 138 -0.25 -2.14 8.88
C PHE A 138 -1.19 -3.33 8.73
N ILE A 139 -1.99 -3.65 9.75
CA ILE A 139 -3.03 -4.69 9.64
C ILE A 139 -4.04 -4.30 8.55
N LEU A 140 -4.52 -3.05 8.55
CA LEU A 140 -5.45 -2.55 7.54
C LEU A 140 -4.85 -2.64 6.13
N ILE A 141 -3.62 -2.17 5.94
CA ILE A 141 -2.93 -2.23 4.64
C ILE A 141 -2.81 -3.69 4.17
N ARG A 142 -2.44 -4.62 5.06
CA ARG A 142 -2.34 -6.04 4.71
C ARG A 142 -3.69 -6.64 4.33
N ALA A 143 -4.75 -6.28 5.02
CA ALA A 143 -6.11 -6.69 4.65
C ALA A 143 -6.50 -6.14 3.27
N CYS A 144 -6.22 -4.86 2.99
CA CYS A 144 -6.45 -4.24 1.67
C CYS A 144 -5.70 -4.98 0.55
N VAL A 145 -4.42 -5.24 0.76
CA VAL A 145 -3.58 -5.91 -0.24
C VAL A 145 -4.01 -7.36 -0.44
N HIS A 146 -4.31 -8.10 0.65
CA HIS A 146 -4.81 -9.47 0.54
C HIS A 146 -6.10 -9.52 -0.28
N TYR A 147 -7.06 -8.65 0.05
CA TYR A 147 -8.31 -8.57 -0.70
C TYR A 147 -8.09 -8.18 -2.17
N ALA A 148 -7.19 -7.24 -2.45
CA ALA A 148 -6.85 -6.84 -3.82
C ALA A 148 -6.22 -7.97 -4.66
N LEU A 149 -5.57 -8.96 -4.00
CA LEU A 149 -4.93 -10.10 -4.65
C LEU A 149 -5.87 -11.30 -4.85
N PHE A 150 -6.72 -11.59 -3.86
CA PHE A 150 -7.44 -12.86 -3.74
C PHE A 150 -8.96 -12.71 -3.73
N GLU A 151 -9.49 -11.48 -3.56
CA GLU A 151 -10.93 -11.17 -3.45
C GLU A 151 -11.63 -11.98 -2.33
N ASP A 152 -10.88 -12.33 -1.27
CA ASP A 152 -11.34 -13.12 -0.14
C ASP A 152 -12.13 -12.25 0.85
N GLU A 153 -13.44 -12.21 0.67
CA GLU A 153 -14.39 -11.47 1.50
C GLU A 153 -14.43 -11.96 2.95
N PHE A 154 -14.31 -13.26 3.18
CA PHE A 154 -14.34 -13.81 4.54
C PHE A 154 -13.12 -13.36 5.33
N TYR A 155 -11.93 -13.47 4.74
CA TYR A 155 -10.70 -12.99 5.35
C TYR A 155 -10.77 -11.48 5.60
N LEU A 156 -11.20 -10.70 4.62
CA LEU A 156 -11.31 -9.24 4.76
C LEU A 156 -12.20 -8.86 5.93
N LYS A 157 -13.43 -9.36 5.95
CA LYS A 157 -14.42 -9.02 7.00
C LYS A 157 -13.93 -9.38 8.39
N SER A 158 -13.35 -10.57 8.56
CA SER A 158 -12.80 -10.99 9.85
C SER A 158 -11.64 -10.10 10.32
N GLN A 159 -10.77 -9.67 9.43
CA GLN A 159 -9.66 -8.76 9.78
C GLN A 159 -10.16 -7.35 10.14
N ILE A 160 -11.11 -6.83 9.39
CA ILE A 160 -11.71 -5.51 9.65
C ILE A 160 -12.47 -5.50 10.99
N GLU A 161 -13.23 -6.54 11.29
CA GLU A 161 -13.94 -6.69 12.56
C GLU A 161 -12.96 -6.65 13.76
N VAL A 162 -11.95 -7.51 13.75
CA VAL A 162 -10.92 -7.55 14.81
C VAL A 162 -10.15 -6.23 14.91
N LEU A 163 -9.86 -5.59 13.78
CA LEU A 163 -9.19 -4.29 13.76
C LEU A 163 -10.04 -3.22 14.47
N LYS A 164 -11.33 -3.16 14.17
CA LYS A 164 -12.27 -2.22 14.77
C LYS A 164 -12.42 -2.46 16.28
N GLU A 165 -12.65 -3.69 16.68
CA GLU A 165 -12.73 -4.06 18.10
C GLU A 165 -11.45 -3.69 18.86
N THR A 166 -10.29 -3.96 18.28
CA THR A 166 -8.99 -3.61 18.89
C THR A 166 -8.84 -2.10 19.03
N LEU A 167 -9.24 -1.33 18.01
CA LEU A 167 -9.19 0.13 18.04
C LEU A 167 -10.12 0.69 19.13
N GLU A 168 -11.35 0.16 19.25
CA GLU A 168 -12.30 0.54 20.31
C GLU A 168 -11.74 0.26 21.71
N LEU A 169 -11.17 -0.92 21.92
CA LEU A 169 -10.51 -1.28 23.18
C LEU A 169 -9.34 -0.35 23.52
N PHE A 170 -8.58 0.07 22.51
CA PHE A 170 -7.49 1.03 22.72
C PHE A 170 -8.02 2.44 23.04
N VAL A 171 -9.09 2.91 22.36
CA VAL A 171 -9.75 4.16 22.71
C VAL A 171 -10.22 4.13 24.17
N MET A 172 -10.92 3.08 24.59
CA MET A 172 -11.38 2.93 25.98
C MET A 172 -10.22 2.90 26.99
N LYS A 173 -9.11 2.24 26.62
CA LYS A 173 -7.95 2.09 27.50
C LYS A 173 -7.13 3.37 27.65
N TYR A 174 -6.91 4.10 26.57
CA TYR A 174 -5.93 5.19 26.52
C TYR A 174 -6.55 6.58 26.51
N ASN A 175 -7.78 6.74 25.97
CA ASN A 175 -8.42 8.05 25.88
C ASN A 175 -9.02 8.46 27.26
N PRO A 176 -8.55 9.54 27.87
CA PRO A 176 -9.03 9.99 29.20
C PRO A 176 -10.53 10.29 29.24
N LYS A 177 -11.08 10.81 28.14
CA LYS A 177 -12.51 11.17 28.05
C LYS A 177 -13.45 9.95 28.19
N PHE A 178 -13.02 8.77 27.78
CA PHE A 178 -13.78 7.54 27.96
C PHE A 178 -13.60 6.90 29.34
N LYS A 179 -12.47 7.18 30.04
CA LYS A 179 -12.25 6.70 31.41
C LYS A 179 -13.16 7.36 32.45
N GLU A 180 -13.63 8.59 32.18
CA GLU A 180 -14.52 9.33 33.08
C GLU A 180 -15.99 8.96 32.89
N ALA A 181 -16.38 8.50 31.71
CA ALA A 181 -17.76 8.10 31.40
C ALA A 181 -18.14 6.70 31.96
N THR A 182 -17.16 5.91 32.42
CA THR A 182 -17.32 4.54 32.95
C THR A 182 -17.20 4.46 34.47
N LYS A 183 -17.04 5.60 35.16
CA LYS A 183 -17.13 5.75 36.62
C LYS A 183 -18.46 6.36 37.02
#